data_5c941595339e2682a1b89068d5ce2d1a
#
_entry.id   5c941595339e2682a1b89068d5ce2d1a
#
_cell.length_a   1.000
_cell.length_b   1.000
_cell.length_c   1.000
_cell.angle_alpha   90.00
_cell.angle_beta   90.00
_cell.angle_gamma   90.00
#
_symmetry.space_group_name_H-M   'P 1'
#
loop_
_entity.id
_entity.type
_entity.pdbx_description
1 polymer ?
#
loop_
_entity_poly.entity_id
_entity_poly.type
_entity_poly.pdbx_seq_one_letter_code
_entity_poly.pdbx_strand_id
1 'polypeptide(L)'
;GWGYPVTVAHMEDLARSVGEQSLFARTGGAPSLALGMAHIFSQALALDSAGGKTILSFWYHFAIMFEALFILTTIDAGTRVGRFLLQDLLGHVYKPFGQTSWLPGVILASALVVSAWGWFLYQGVLDPLGGINSLWPLFGIANQLLGTIALCLATTVLIKMYRLRYVWVTGLPLAWMLAVTFTAGLTKIFAANPRLGFLARADQIEAQLAAGNLAAAKASELRQLMFNERMDAMICGVFLILTATILFESARVWIAVLRGSKRAEITETPFVPTRLQPGEI
;
A
#
# COMPACT_ATOMS: atom_id res chain seq x y z
N GLY A 1 -22.65 -11.45 16.15
CA GLY A 1 -21.71 -10.91 17.11
C GLY A 1 -21.18 -12.05 17.96
N TRP A 2 -19.93 -12.05 18.27
CA TRP A 2 -19.22 -13.13 18.97
C TRP A 2 -19.56 -13.27 20.45
N GLY A 3 -20.52 -12.51 20.98
CA GLY A 3 -21.00 -12.64 22.35
C GLY A 3 -19.99 -12.36 23.47
N TYR A 4 -18.72 -12.12 23.15
CA TYR A 4 -17.68 -11.86 24.14
C TYR A 4 -17.35 -10.37 24.22
N PRO A 5 -17.32 -9.77 25.42
CA PRO A 5 -16.81 -8.43 25.59
C PRO A 5 -15.31 -8.44 25.25
N VAL A 6 -14.87 -7.57 24.35
CA VAL A 6 -13.44 -7.42 23.98
C VAL A 6 -12.76 -6.65 25.11
N THR A 7 -12.23 -7.36 26.09
CA THR A 7 -11.42 -6.80 27.18
C THR A 7 -9.97 -7.25 27.07
N VAL A 8 -9.06 -6.58 27.75
CA VAL A 8 -7.63 -6.93 27.77
C VAL A 8 -7.45 -8.39 28.21
N ALA A 9 -8.16 -8.83 29.25
CA ALA A 9 -8.08 -10.20 29.75
C ALA A 9 -8.50 -11.24 28.71
N HIS A 10 -9.58 -10.98 27.96
CA HIS A 10 -10.03 -11.88 26.89
C HIS A 10 -9.04 -11.93 25.72
N MET A 11 -8.35 -10.84 25.42
CA MET A 11 -7.31 -10.84 24.38
C MET A 11 -6.09 -11.64 24.78
N GLU A 12 -5.72 -11.64 26.06
CA GLU A 12 -4.63 -12.50 26.59
C GLU A 12 -5.01 -13.98 26.54
N ASP A 13 -6.24 -14.34 26.93
CA ASP A 13 -6.74 -15.72 26.85
C ASP A 13 -6.84 -16.22 25.42
N LEU A 14 -7.27 -15.37 24.49
CA LEU A 14 -7.24 -15.67 23.06
C LEU A 14 -5.82 -15.90 22.55
N ALA A 15 -4.86 -15.04 22.92
CA ALA A 15 -3.46 -15.21 22.55
C ALA A 15 -2.92 -16.56 23.03
N ARG A 16 -3.13 -16.91 24.30
CA ARG A 16 -2.73 -18.21 24.86
C ARG A 16 -3.40 -19.39 24.16
N SER A 17 -4.67 -19.25 23.75
CA SER A 17 -5.41 -20.34 23.06
C SER A 17 -4.85 -20.67 21.69
N VAL A 18 -4.19 -19.73 21.03
CA VAL A 18 -3.54 -19.91 19.70
C VAL A 18 -2.04 -20.06 19.81
N GLY A 19 -1.46 -20.07 21.02
CA GLY A 19 -0.03 -20.24 21.25
C GLY A 19 0.81 -18.98 21.04
N GLU A 20 0.17 -17.79 21.03
CA GLU A 20 0.86 -16.50 20.89
C GLU A 20 1.07 -15.83 22.27
N GLN A 21 2.10 -14.99 22.36
CA GLN A 21 2.34 -14.21 23.58
C GLN A 21 1.38 -13.04 23.70
N SER A 22 1.00 -12.40 22.58
CA SER A 22 0.07 -11.30 22.55
C SER A 22 -0.53 -11.15 21.15
N LEU A 23 -1.81 -10.81 21.07
CA LEU A 23 -2.49 -10.40 19.84
C LEU A 23 -2.63 -8.87 19.73
N PHE A 24 -2.18 -8.13 20.75
CA PHE A 24 -2.18 -6.67 20.72
C PHE A 24 -1.13 -6.15 19.73
N ALA A 25 -1.44 -5.04 19.11
CA ALA A 25 -0.56 -4.35 18.17
C ALA A 25 -0.05 -5.21 16.99
N ARG A 26 -0.71 -6.33 16.71
CA ARG A 26 -0.50 -7.07 15.47
C ARG A 26 -1.17 -6.29 14.34
N THR A 27 -0.39 -5.71 13.47
CA THR A 27 -0.87 -4.91 12.35
C THR A 27 -1.52 -5.77 11.29
N GLY A 28 -2.61 -5.24 10.76
CA GLY A 28 -3.30 -5.84 9.63
C GLY A 28 -4.41 -6.81 9.98
N GLY A 29 -5.16 -7.22 8.97
CA GLY A 29 -6.26 -8.16 9.07
C GLY A 29 -5.83 -9.61 9.24
N ALA A 30 -4.57 -9.94 8.93
CA ALA A 30 -4.05 -11.31 8.90
C ALA A 30 -4.26 -12.07 10.22
N PRO A 31 -3.81 -11.60 11.38
CA PRO A 31 -4.05 -12.32 12.63
C PRO A 31 -5.54 -12.43 13.00
N SER A 32 -6.33 -11.38 12.70
CA SER A 32 -7.78 -11.39 12.96
C SER A 32 -8.51 -12.36 12.05
N LEU A 33 -8.15 -12.41 10.76
CA LEU A 33 -8.72 -13.35 9.79
C LEU A 33 -8.32 -14.79 10.14
N ALA A 34 -7.04 -15.02 10.45
CA ALA A 34 -6.52 -16.33 10.84
C ALA A 34 -7.22 -16.87 12.10
N LEU A 35 -7.44 -16.02 13.10
CA LEU A 35 -8.17 -16.39 14.30
C LEU A 35 -9.63 -16.74 13.98
N GLY A 36 -10.30 -15.95 13.14
CA GLY A 36 -11.65 -16.21 12.68
C GLY A 36 -11.77 -17.54 11.93
N MET A 37 -10.88 -17.79 10.99
CA MET A 37 -10.82 -19.04 10.23
C MET A 37 -10.54 -20.24 11.14
N ALA A 38 -9.56 -20.14 12.03
CA ALA A 38 -9.22 -21.19 12.99
C ALA A 38 -10.44 -21.57 13.86
N HIS A 39 -11.21 -20.57 14.29
CA HIS A 39 -12.39 -20.80 15.10
C HIS A 39 -13.52 -21.50 14.31
N ILE A 40 -13.75 -21.06 13.07
CA ILE A 40 -14.74 -21.70 12.17
C ILE A 40 -14.36 -23.17 11.92
N PHE A 41 -13.11 -23.47 11.59
CA PHE A 41 -12.64 -24.83 11.36
C PHE A 41 -12.70 -25.69 12.62
N SER A 42 -12.34 -25.13 13.78
CA SER A 42 -12.44 -25.83 15.07
C SER A 42 -13.90 -26.19 15.41
N GLN A 43 -14.84 -25.28 15.17
CA GLN A 43 -16.27 -25.55 15.39
C GLN A 43 -16.85 -26.54 14.38
N ALA A 44 -16.49 -26.42 13.08
CA ALA A 44 -17.00 -27.30 12.04
C ALA A 44 -16.58 -28.77 12.24
N LEU A 45 -15.43 -28.99 12.85
CA LEU A 45 -14.91 -30.33 13.14
C LEU A 45 -15.41 -30.90 14.49
N ALA A 46 -16.26 -30.16 15.20
CA ALA A 46 -16.85 -30.56 16.49
C ALA A 46 -15.84 -31.04 17.54
N LEU A 47 -14.70 -30.36 17.63
CA LEU A 47 -13.57 -30.77 18.48
C LEU A 47 -13.65 -30.09 19.86
N ASP A 48 -14.75 -30.32 20.58
CA ASP A 48 -15.00 -29.79 21.95
C ASP A 48 -14.22 -30.54 23.05
N SER A 49 -13.30 -31.44 22.70
CA SER A 49 -12.51 -32.22 23.66
C SER A 49 -11.19 -31.55 24.06
N ALA A 50 -10.50 -32.08 25.07
CA ALA A 50 -9.24 -31.56 25.61
C ALA A 50 -8.12 -31.29 24.57
N GLY A 51 -8.25 -31.79 23.34
CA GLY A 51 -7.40 -31.48 22.18
C GLY A 51 -7.76 -30.19 21.44
N GLY A 52 -8.88 -29.54 21.75
CA GLY A 52 -9.40 -28.40 20.98
C GLY A 52 -8.46 -27.19 20.93
N LYS A 53 -7.70 -26.94 22.00
CA LYS A 53 -6.71 -25.84 22.04
C LYS A 53 -5.54 -26.08 21.07
N THR A 54 -5.04 -27.29 21.00
CA THR A 54 -3.94 -27.68 20.10
C THR A 54 -4.39 -27.56 18.63
N ILE A 55 -5.63 -27.95 18.36
CA ILE A 55 -6.20 -27.90 17.02
C ILE A 55 -6.51 -26.46 16.60
N LEU A 56 -7.01 -25.62 17.51
CA LEU A 56 -7.21 -24.19 17.25
C LEU A 56 -5.88 -23.51 16.92
N SER A 57 -4.83 -23.78 17.70
CA SER A 57 -3.47 -23.28 17.44
C SER A 57 -2.94 -23.76 16.09
N PHE A 58 -3.15 -25.03 15.75
CA PHE A 58 -2.74 -25.56 14.44
C PHE A 58 -3.42 -24.84 13.28
N TRP A 59 -4.75 -24.67 13.32
CA TRP A 59 -5.48 -23.96 12.28
C TRP A 59 -5.12 -22.48 12.19
N TYR A 60 -4.86 -21.85 13.33
CA TYR A 60 -4.38 -20.46 13.37
C TYR A 60 -3.03 -20.31 12.64
N HIS A 61 -2.05 -21.13 12.99
CA HIS A 61 -0.74 -21.09 12.33
C HIS A 61 -0.81 -21.48 10.85
N PHE A 62 -1.67 -22.44 10.51
CA PHE A 62 -1.91 -22.81 9.10
C PHE A 62 -2.47 -21.62 8.31
N ALA A 63 -3.46 -20.94 8.83
CA ALA A 63 -4.07 -19.77 8.17
C ALA A 63 -3.06 -18.62 8.02
N ILE A 64 -2.26 -18.34 9.06
CA ILE A 64 -1.20 -17.31 8.97
C ILE A 64 -0.14 -17.69 7.93
N MET A 65 0.27 -18.95 7.87
CA MET A 65 1.22 -19.41 6.84
C MET A 65 0.64 -19.25 5.43
N PHE A 66 -0.63 -19.58 5.24
CA PHE A 66 -1.32 -19.40 3.98
C PHE A 66 -1.35 -17.92 3.55
N GLU A 67 -1.68 -17.02 4.46
CA GLU A 67 -1.64 -15.58 4.19
C GLU A 67 -0.22 -15.07 3.90
N ALA A 68 0.77 -15.57 4.65
CA ALA A 68 2.17 -15.21 4.41
C ALA A 68 2.63 -15.60 2.98
N LEU A 69 2.24 -16.78 2.50
CA LEU A 69 2.51 -17.21 1.12
C LEU A 69 1.81 -16.32 0.09
N PHE A 70 0.57 -15.93 0.35
CA PHE A 70 -0.17 -15.00 -0.51
C PHE A 70 0.52 -13.62 -0.58
N ILE A 71 0.95 -13.08 0.56
CA ILE A 71 1.69 -11.82 0.63
C ILE A 71 3.02 -11.92 -0.10
N LEU A 72 3.73 -13.05 0.05
CA LEU A 72 5.00 -13.29 -0.62
C LEU A 72 4.88 -13.25 -2.14
N THR A 73 3.82 -13.86 -2.70
CA THR A 73 3.56 -13.79 -4.15
C THR A 73 3.28 -12.37 -4.63
N THR A 74 2.57 -11.59 -3.83
CA THR A 74 2.29 -10.17 -4.12
C THR A 74 3.57 -9.33 -4.10
N ILE A 75 4.45 -9.57 -3.12
CA ILE A 75 5.76 -8.89 -3.02
C ILE A 75 6.65 -9.25 -4.22
N ASP A 76 6.68 -10.52 -4.64
CA ASP A 76 7.43 -10.95 -5.83
C ASP A 76 6.94 -10.21 -7.09
N ALA A 77 5.64 -10.21 -7.34
CA ALA A 77 5.05 -9.49 -8.47
C ALA A 77 5.32 -7.98 -8.39
N GLY A 78 5.11 -7.37 -7.21
CA GLY A 78 5.38 -5.95 -6.98
C GLY A 78 6.84 -5.58 -7.19
N THR A 79 7.76 -6.43 -6.76
CA THR A 79 9.22 -6.23 -6.96
C THR A 79 9.58 -6.29 -8.44
N ARG A 80 9.00 -7.21 -9.22
CA ARG A 80 9.21 -7.27 -10.67
C ARG A 80 8.70 -6.03 -11.38
N VAL A 81 7.48 -5.60 -11.06
CA VAL A 81 6.90 -4.36 -11.63
C VAL A 81 7.75 -3.15 -11.25
N GLY A 82 8.11 -3.02 -9.97
CA GLY A 82 8.97 -1.93 -9.49
C GLY A 82 10.34 -1.90 -10.19
N ARG A 83 10.94 -3.07 -10.42
CA ARG A 83 12.18 -3.19 -11.19
C ARG A 83 12.01 -2.66 -12.62
N PHE A 84 10.96 -3.08 -13.33
CA PHE A 84 10.72 -2.61 -14.69
C PHE A 84 10.50 -1.11 -14.76
N LEU A 85 9.68 -0.56 -13.86
CA LEU A 85 9.45 0.88 -13.78
C LEU A 85 10.74 1.65 -13.49
N LEU A 86 11.56 1.16 -12.57
CA LEU A 86 12.83 1.78 -12.23
C LEU A 86 13.84 1.70 -13.38
N GLN A 87 13.90 0.56 -14.09
CA GLN A 87 14.74 0.42 -15.27
C GLN A 87 14.30 1.36 -16.40
N ASP A 88 13.00 1.49 -16.64
CA ASP A 88 12.48 2.42 -17.64
C ASP A 88 12.82 3.87 -17.28
N LEU A 89 12.60 4.26 -16.04
CA LEU A 89 12.95 5.60 -15.55
C LEU A 89 14.43 5.90 -15.69
N LEU A 90 15.30 4.99 -15.25
CA LEU A 90 16.76 5.13 -15.34
C LEU A 90 17.24 5.07 -16.79
N GLY A 91 16.52 4.34 -17.66
CA GLY A 91 16.78 4.27 -19.10
C GLY A 91 16.68 5.61 -19.82
N HIS A 92 15.87 6.54 -19.30
CA HIS A 92 15.79 7.91 -19.81
C HIS A 92 17.06 8.73 -19.51
N VAL A 93 17.77 8.39 -18.41
CA VAL A 93 19.03 9.06 -18.04
C VAL A 93 20.23 8.35 -18.68
N TYR A 94 20.26 7.03 -18.63
CA TYR A 94 21.33 6.20 -19.18
C TYR A 94 20.76 5.00 -19.94
N LYS A 95 20.79 5.05 -21.26
CA LYS A 95 20.13 4.10 -22.18
C LYS A 95 20.35 2.61 -21.85
N PRO A 96 21.53 2.12 -21.41
CA PRO A 96 21.71 0.71 -21.06
C PRO A 96 20.79 0.21 -19.93
N PHE A 97 20.37 1.07 -18.98
CA PHE A 97 19.43 0.69 -17.92
C PHE A 97 18.05 0.34 -18.46
N GLY A 98 17.60 0.96 -19.55
CA GLY A 98 16.32 0.65 -20.20
C GLY A 98 16.30 -0.72 -20.88
N GLN A 99 17.45 -1.40 -21.00
CA GLN A 99 17.52 -2.75 -21.58
C GLN A 99 17.23 -3.79 -20.51
N THR A 100 16.12 -4.50 -20.63
CA THR A 100 15.70 -5.53 -19.67
C THR A 100 16.62 -6.75 -19.65
N SER A 101 17.44 -6.95 -20.69
CA SER A 101 18.43 -8.01 -20.81
C SER A 101 19.80 -7.65 -20.20
N TRP A 102 20.05 -6.38 -19.89
CA TRP A 102 21.35 -5.95 -19.34
C TRP A 102 21.47 -6.29 -17.85
N LEU A 103 22.23 -7.34 -17.57
CA LEU A 103 22.33 -7.96 -16.23
C LEU A 103 22.68 -6.96 -15.10
N PRO A 104 23.66 -6.03 -15.26
CA PRO A 104 23.96 -5.08 -14.20
C PRO A 104 22.79 -4.15 -13.88
N GLY A 105 22.03 -3.72 -14.90
CA GLY A 105 20.82 -2.91 -14.70
C GLY A 105 19.72 -3.67 -13.97
N VAL A 106 19.53 -4.95 -14.32
CA VAL A 106 18.56 -5.83 -13.64
C VAL A 106 18.92 -6.00 -12.16
N ILE A 107 20.18 -6.30 -11.86
CA ILE A 107 20.64 -6.50 -10.48
C ILE A 107 20.51 -5.21 -9.68
N LEU A 108 20.98 -4.08 -10.20
CA LEU A 108 20.93 -2.80 -9.50
C LEU A 108 19.47 -2.35 -9.24
N ALA A 109 18.63 -2.40 -10.25
CA ALA A 109 17.22 -2.02 -10.09
C ALA A 109 16.49 -2.95 -9.12
N SER A 110 16.74 -4.26 -9.17
CA SER A 110 16.18 -5.22 -8.21
C SER A 110 16.67 -4.93 -6.79
N ALA A 111 17.97 -4.71 -6.61
CA ALA A 111 18.55 -4.41 -5.31
C ALA A 111 17.97 -3.11 -4.71
N LEU A 112 17.80 -2.08 -5.52
CA LEU A 112 17.20 -0.81 -5.08
C LEU A 112 15.74 -0.98 -4.65
N VAL A 113 14.93 -1.69 -5.46
CA VAL A 113 13.51 -1.95 -5.12
C VAL A 113 13.40 -2.80 -3.85
N VAL A 114 14.19 -3.88 -3.75
CA VAL A 114 14.20 -4.76 -2.58
C VAL A 114 14.69 -4.00 -1.34
N SER A 115 15.72 -3.17 -1.47
CA SER A 115 16.22 -2.36 -0.36
C SER A 115 15.19 -1.32 0.10
N ALA A 116 14.44 -0.73 -0.83
CA ALA A 116 13.41 0.24 -0.51
C ALA A 116 12.28 -0.37 0.34
N TRP A 117 11.65 -1.45 -0.13
CA TRP A 117 10.58 -2.05 0.66
C TRP A 117 11.13 -2.84 1.88
N GLY A 118 12.34 -3.40 1.78
CA GLY A 118 13.00 -4.09 2.89
C GLY A 118 13.33 -3.16 4.05
N TRP A 119 13.70 -1.91 3.76
CA TRP A 119 13.87 -0.88 4.79
C TRP A 119 12.58 -0.64 5.58
N PHE A 120 11.45 -0.47 4.90
CA PHE A 120 10.17 -0.28 5.57
C PHE A 120 9.73 -1.52 6.36
N LEU A 121 9.99 -2.72 5.83
CA LEU A 121 9.75 -3.96 6.56
C LEU A 121 10.59 -4.02 7.84
N TYR A 122 11.88 -3.72 7.75
CA TYR A 122 12.78 -3.71 8.89
C TYR A 122 12.34 -2.70 9.97
N GLN A 123 11.96 -1.49 9.56
CA GLN A 123 11.41 -0.49 10.47
C GLN A 123 10.10 -0.97 11.11
N GLY A 124 9.22 -1.61 10.35
CA GLY A 124 7.97 -2.17 10.87
C GLY A 124 8.17 -3.30 11.89
N VAL A 125 9.25 -4.09 11.76
CA VAL A 125 9.60 -5.14 12.73
C VAL A 125 10.16 -4.55 14.03
N LEU A 126 10.92 -3.45 13.92
CA LEU A 126 11.47 -2.75 15.08
C LEU A 126 10.44 -1.88 15.81
N ASP A 127 9.37 -1.51 15.16
CA ASP A 127 8.30 -0.69 15.76
C ASP A 127 7.54 -1.51 16.82
N PRO A 128 7.49 -1.08 18.08
CA PRO A 128 6.73 -1.75 19.13
C PRO A 128 5.25 -1.94 18.81
N LEU A 129 4.69 -1.08 17.95
CA LEU A 129 3.33 -1.15 17.45
C LEU A 129 3.19 -1.92 16.11
N GLY A 130 4.23 -2.67 15.71
CA GLY A 130 4.18 -3.54 14.54
C GLY A 130 4.03 -2.81 13.20
N GLY A 131 4.61 -1.61 13.06
CA GLY A 131 4.60 -0.83 11.83
C GLY A 131 3.35 0.04 11.61
N ILE A 132 2.42 0.10 12.58
CA ILE A 132 1.23 0.97 12.51
C ILE A 132 1.62 2.44 12.35
N ASN A 133 2.74 2.84 12.97
CA ASN A 133 3.24 4.22 12.95
C ASN A 133 4.17 4.51 11.76
N SER A 134 4.33 3.56 10.84
CA SER A 134 5.14 3.72 9.64
C SER A 134 4.25 4.14 8.46
N LEU A 135 4.25 3.40 7.37
CA LEU A 135 3.49 3.76 6.16
C LEU A 135 1.99 3.43 6.20
N TRP A 136 1.51 2.75 7.25
CA TRP A 136 0.11 2.36 7.35
C TRP A 136 -0.89 3.52 7.23
N PRO A 137 -0.64 4.71 7.83
CA PRO A 137 -1.54 5.85 7.68
C PRO A 137 -1.73 6.32 6.24
N LEU A 138 -0.75 6.05 5.36
CA LEU A 138 -0.80 6.42 3.94
C LEU A 138 -1.48 5.37 3.06
N PHE A 139 -1.71 4.16 3.57
CA PHE A 139 -2.23 3.04 2.78
C PHE A 139 -3.57 3.36 2.09
N GLY A 140 -4.51 3.95 2.83
CA GLY A 140 -5.81 4.35 2.28
C GLY A 140 -5.68 5.42 1.19
N ILE A 141 -4.86 6.43 1.42
CA ILE A 141 -4.62 7.52 0.45
C ILE A 141 -3.94 6.97 -0.81
N ALA A 142 -2.91 6.13 -0.67
CA ALA A 142 -2.20 5.52 -1.79
C ALA A 142 -3.12 4.68 -2.68
N ASN A 143 -3.98 3.85 -2.09
CA ASN A 143 -4.96 3.06 -2.84
C ASN A 143 -5.98 3.92 -3.57
N GLN A 144 -6.48 4.98 -2.94
CA GLN A 144 -7.42 5.91 -3.58
C GLN A 144 -6.77 6.69 -4.73
N LEU A 145 -5.49 7.08 -4.58
CA LEU A 145 -4.73 7.73 -5.64
C LEU A 145 -4.54 6.81 -6.84
N LEU A 146 -4.21 5.54 -6.60
CA LEU A 146 -4.11 4.55 -7.68
C LEU A 146 -5.43 4.39 -8.43
N GLY A 147 -6.56 4.27 -7.72
CA GLY A 147 -7.89 4.25 -8.32
C GLY A 147 -8.21 5.52 -9.11
N THR A 148 -7.80 6.68 -8.60
CA THR A 148 -7.96 7.98 -9.29
C THR A 148 -7.17 8.02 -10.60
N ILE A 149 -5.92 7.57 -10.59
CA ILE A 149 -5.07 7.49 -11.79
C ILE A 149 -5.67 6.52 -12.82
N ALA A 150 -6.17 5.37 -12.39
CA ALA A 150 -6.82 4.39 -13.26
C ALA A 150 -8.09 4.96 -13.92
N LEU A 151 -8.93 5.68 -13.18
CA LEU A 151 -10.11 6.36 -13.71
C LEU A 151 -9.75 7.49 -14.66
N CYS A 152 -8.68 8.24 -14.37
CA CYS A 152 -8.14 9.27 -15.24
C CYS A 152 -7.69 8.69 -16.59
N LEU A 153 -6.98 7.56 -16.57
CA LEU A 153 -6.56 6.82 -17.75
C LEU A 153 -7.76 6.32 -18.54
N ALA A 154 -8.73 5.68 -17.88
CA ALA A 154 -9.96 5.19 -18.53
C ALA A 154 -10.74 6.33 -19.19
N THR A 155 -10.86 7.48 -18.53
CA THR A 155 -11.50 8.67 -19.09
C THR A 155 -10.74 9.18 -20.32
N THR A 156 -9.41 9.19 -20.25
CA THR A 156 -8.56 9.59 -21.38
C THR A 156 -8.75 8.66 -22.59
N VAL A 157 -8.83 7.36 -22.37
CA VAL A 157 -9.07 6.37 -23.42
C VAL A 157 -10.44 6.60 -24.06
N LEU A 158 -11.51 6.79 -23.27
CA LEU A 158 -12.85 7.06 -23.80
C LEU A 158 -12.92 8.33 -24.65
N ILE A 159 -12.22 9.40 -24.23
CA ILE A 159 -12.15 10.66 -25.00
C ILE A 159 -11.37 10.45 -26.29
N LYS A 160 -10.23 9.77 -26.26
CA LYS A 160 -9.44 9.45 -27.46
C LYS A 160 -10.19 8.55 -28.44
N MET A 161 -11.04 7.65 -27.96
CA MET A 161 -11.91 6.80 -28.78
C MET A 161 -13.14 7.54 -29.31
N TYR A 162 -13.29 8.84 -29.02
CA TYR A 162 -14.48 9.65 -29.33
C TYR A 162 -15.78 9.06 -28.77
N ARG A 163 -15.71 8.27 -27.70
CA ARG A 163 -16.88 7.70 -27.01
C ARG A 163 -17.42 8.65 -25.93
N LEU A 164 -17.63 9.91 -26.28
CA LEU A 164 -17.99 10.97 -25.33
C LEU A 164 -19.27 10.67 -24.53
N ARG A 165 -20.20 9.90 -25.11
CA ARG A 165 -21.44 9.47 -24.46
C ARG A 165 -21.18 8.70 -23.14
N TYR A 166 -20.03 8.04 -23.01
CA TYR A 166 -19.70 7.20 -21.86
C TYR A 166 -18.70 7.85 -20.89
N VAL A 167 -18.19 9.04 -21.21
CA VAL A 167 -17.19 9.72 -20.36
C VAL A 167 -17.71 10.01 -18.95
N TRP A 168 -19.01 10.24 -18.80
CA TRP A 168 -19.60 10.47 -17.48
C TRP A 168 -19.47 9.25 -16.55
N VAL A 169 -19.43 8.01 -17.08
CA VAL A 169 -19.32 6.77 -16.29
C VAL A 169 -18.00 6.69 -15.54
N THR A 170 -16.92 7.19 -16.15
CA THR A 170 -15.58 7.25 -15.51
C THR A 170 -15.30 8.63 -14.92
N GLY A 171 -15.80 9.69 -15.51
CA GLY A 171 -15.55 11.07 -15.10
C GLY A 171 -16.21 11.45 -13.77
N LEU A 172 -17.45 10.99 -13.51
CA LEU A 172 -18.12 11.28 -12.23
C LEU A 172 -17.44 10.57 -11.05
N PRO A 173 -17.13 9.26 -11.11
CA PRO A 173 -16.32 8.62 -10.07
C PRO A 173 -14.92 9.24 -9.92
N LEU A 174 -14.29 9.66 -11.03
CA LEU A 174 -13.01 10.35 -11.00
C LEU A 174 -13.10 11.66 -10.20
N ALA A 175 -14.08 12.50 -10.50
CA ALA A 175 -14.28 13.76 -9.80
C ALA A 175 -14.53 13.54 -8.30
N TRP A 176 -15.35 12.55 -7.95
CA TRP A 176 -15.59 12.16 -6.56
C TRP A 176 -14.31 11.69 -5.86
N MET A 177 -13.57 10.76 -6.49
CA MET A 177 -12.32 10.24 -5.92
C MET A 177 -11.27 11.33 -5.75
N LEU A 178 -11.15 12.25 -6.70
CA LEU A 178 -10.26 13.41 -6.58
C LEU A 178 -10.64 14.27 -5.37
N ALA A 179 -11.91 14.66 -5.26
CA ALA A 179 -12.37 15.51 -4.16
C ALA A 179 -12.08 14.86 -2.80
N VAL A 180 -12.45 13.58 -2.62
CA VAL A 180 -12.24 12.85 -1.38
C VAL A 180 -10.75 12.67 -1.07
N THR A 181 -9.95 12.23 -2.05
CA THR A 181 -8.55 11.90 -1.82
C THR A 181 -7.69 13.14 -1.58
N PHE A 182 -7.90 14.22 -2.36
CA PHE A 182 -7.18 15.47 -2.12
C PHE A 182 -7.57 16.11 -0.79
N THR A 183 -8.85 16.11 -0.44
CA THR A 183 -9.30 16.60 0.86
C THR A 183 -8.68 15.79 2.00
N ALA A 184 -8.72 14.45 1.91
CA ALA A 184 -8.12 13.58 2.91
C ALA A 184 -6.60 13.78 3.02
N GLY A 185 -5.88 13.83 1.89
CA GLY A 185 -4.43 14.02 1.87
C GLY A 185 -4.00 15.39 2.43
N LEU A 186 -4.65 16.47 2.01
CA LEU A 186 -4.37 17.81 2.53
C LEU A 186 -4.71 17.93 4.03
N THR A 187 -5.82 17.33 4.45
CA THR A 187 -6.18 17.28 5.88
C THR A 187 -5.13 16.49 6.67
N LYS A 188 -4.68 15.36 6.17
CA LYS A 188 -3.63 14.55 6.81
C LYS A 188 -2.29 15.29 6.92
N ILE A 189 -1.94 16.13 5.96
CA ILE A 189 -0.70 16.91 6.02
C ILE A 189 -0.86 18.12 6.95
N PHE A 190 -1.91 18.91 6.77
CA PHE A 190 -2.00 20.28 7.31
C PHE A 190 -3.01 20.47 8.46
N ALA A 191 -3.78 19.45 8.88
CA ALA A 191 -4.71 19.65 9.99
C ALA A 191 -3.97 20.08 11.25
N ALA A 192 -4.48 21.12 11.92
CA ALA A 192 -3.93 21.62 13.17
C ALA A 192 -4.14 20.65 14.35
N ASN A 193 -5.05 19.69 14.23
CA ASN A 193 -5.29 18.69 15.27
C ASN A 193 -4.24 17.57 15.17
N PRO A 194 -3.41 17.33 16.20
CA PRO A 194 -2.36 16.31 16.20
C PRO A 194 -2.87 14.86 16.03
N ARG A 195 -4.17 14.62 16.22
CA ARG A 195 -4.78 13.31 15.97
C ARG A 195 -5.04 13.03 14.49
N LEU A 196 -5.05 14.07 13.67
CA LEU A 196 -5.38 13.99 12.24
C LEU A 196 -4.20 14.37 11.35
N GLY A 197 -3.47 15.45 11.69
CA GLY A 197 -2.40 16.02 10.89
C GLY A 197 -1.03 15.47 11.27
N PHE A 198 -0.29 14.99 10.28
CA PHE A 198 1.07 14.49 10.44
C PHE A 198 2.03 15.56 10.97
N LEU A 199 2.00 16.76 10.37
CA LEU A 199 2.88 17.87 10.80
C LEU A 199 2.55 18.32 12.23
N ALA A 200 1.27 18.51 12.55
CA ALA A 200 0.85 18.92 13.89
C ALA A 200 1.22 17.88 14.96
N ARG A 201 1.18 16.58 14.61
CA ARG A 201 1.62 15.51 15.50
C ARG A 201 3.14 15.50 15.67
N ALA A 202 3.89 15.72 14.61
CA ALA A 202 5.34 15.86 14.69
C ALA A 202 5.77 17.02 15.57
N ASP A 203 5.11 18.18 15.43
CA ASP A 203 5.38 19.37 16.24
C ASP A 203 5.02 19.14 17.73
N GLN A 204 3.92 18.44 18.01
CA GLN A 204 3.55 18.06 19.37
C GLN A 204 4.60 17.14 20.01
N ILE A 205 5.13 16.16 19.26
CA ILE A 205 6.19 15.26 19.71
C ILE A 205 7.48 16.04 19.96
N GLU A 206 7.83 16.96 19.08
CA GLU A 206 8.99 17.83 19.24
C GLU A 206 8.91 18.68 20.53
N ALA A 207 7.74 19.26 20.82
CA ALA A 207 7.51 19.97 22.07
C ALA A 207 7.65 19.07 23.31
N GLN A 208 7.19 17.81 23.23
CA GLN A 208 7.37 16.82 24.33
C GLN A 208 8.85 16.48 24.54
N LEU A 209 9.62 16.33 23.47
CA LEU A 209 11.06 16.07 23.54
C LEU A 209 11.83 17.26 24.13
N ALA A 210 11.42 18.49 23.79
CA ALA A 210 12.02 19.72 24.31
C ALA A 210 11.76 19.94 25.81
N ALA A 211 10.67 19.42 26.36
CA ALA A 211 10.33 19.51 27.78
C ALA A 211 11.27 18.69 28.69
N GLY A 212 12.11 17.80 28.17
CA GLY A 212 13.29 17.24 28.83
C GLY A 212 13.06 16.18 29.92
N ASN A 213 11.83 15.82 30.29
CA ASN A 213 11.50 14.92 31.40
C ASN A 213 11.32 13.45 31.02
N LEU A 214 11.98 12.99 29.94
CA LEU A 214 11.76 11.65 29.38
C LEU A 214 12.97 10.74 29.59
N ALA A 215 12.71 9.47 29.93
CA ALA A 215 13.73 8.42 29.93
C ALA A 215 14.34 8.26 28.52
N ALA A 216 15.63 7.98 28.42
CA ALA A 216 16.36 7.91 27.14
C ALA A 216 15.72 6.96 26.11
N ALA A 217 15.18 5.81 26.54
CA ALA A 217 14.47 4.87 25.68
C ALA A 217 13.21 5.48 25.07
N LYS A 218 12.41 6.19 25.88
CA LYS A 218 11.18 6.85 25.40
C LYS A 218 11.47 8.06 24.50
N ALA A 219 12.58 8.74 24.74
CA ALA A 219 13.03 9.84 23.87
C ALA A 219 13.45 9.34 22.49
N SER A 220 14.09 8.16 22.39
CA SER A 220 14.45 7.54 21.10
C SER A 220 13.21 7.10 20.32
N GLU A 221 12.24 6.49 20.97
CA GLU A 221 10.96 6.10 20.37
C GLU A 221 10.19 7.30 19.82
N LEU A 222 10.09 8.37 20.59
CA LEU A 222 9.42 9.60 20.14
C LEU A 222 10.14 10.28 18.96
N ARG A 223 11.48 10.25 18.92
CA ARG A 223 12.24 10.76 17.76
C ARG A 223 11.95 9.95 16.51
N GLN A 224 11.86 8.63 16.63
CA GLN A 224 11.52 7.78 15.49
C GLN A 224 10.08 8.03 15.02
N LEU A 225 9.14 8.17 15.95
CA LEU A 225 7.76 8.51 15.61
C LEU A 225 7.66 9.88 14.91
N MET A 226 8.35 10.91 15.42
CA MET A 226 8.40 12.23 14.79
C MET A 226 8.98 12.15 13.37
N PHE A 227 10.03 11.36 13.17
CA PHE A 227 10.60 11.14 11.85
C PHE A 227 9.59 10.47 10.90
N ASN A 228 8.87 9.44 11.36
CA ASN A 228 7.85 8.75 10.57
C ASN A 228 6.73 9.71 10.17
N GLU A 229 6.21 10.52 11.09
CA GLU A 229 5.15 11.50 10.80
C GLU A 229 5.59 12.54 9.74
N ARG A 230 6.84 13.03 9.81
CA ARG A 230 7.38 13.96 8.80
C ARG A 230 7.57 13.26 7.44
N MET A 231 8.02 12.01 7.44
CA MET A 231 8.15 11.20 6.23
C MET A 231 6.78 10.93 5.59
N ASP A 232 5.78 10.59 6.39
CA ASP A 232 4.41 10.37 5.92
C ASP A 232 3.81 11.64 5.29
N ALA A 233 4.04 12.81 5.90
CA ALA A 233 3.63 14.09 5.32
C ALA A 233 4.30 14.35 3.97
N MET A 234 5.62 14.10 3.88
CA MET A 234 6.38 14.29 2.64
C MET A 234 5.93 13.33 1.53
N ILE A 235 5.78 12.04 1.83
CA ILE A 235 5.36 11.02 0.87
C ILE A 235 3.93 11.31 0.38
N CYS A 236 3.03 11.67 1.30
CA CYS A 236 1.67 12.07 0.96
C CYS A 236 1.67 13.29 0.02
N GLY A 237 2.48 14.31 0.32
CA GLY A 237 2.65 15.49 -0.53
C GLY A 237 3.15 15.14 -1.94
N VAL A 238 4.16 14.29 -2.05
CA VAL A 238 4.68 13.79 -3.33
C VAL A 238 3.58 13.08 -4.12
N PHE A 239 2.81 12.21 -3.49
CA PHE A 239 1.72 11.49 -4.15
C PHE A 239 0.64 12.43 -4.67
N LEU A 240 0.25 13.44 -3.89
CA LEU A 240 -0.74 14.43 -4.33
C LEU A 240 -0.22 15.26 -5.51
N ILE A 241 1.04 15.68 -5.49
CA ILE A 241 1.68 16.44 -6.58
C ILE A 241 1.73 15.59 -7.86
N LEU A 242 2.18 14.34 -7.77
CA LEU A 242 2.22 13.42 -8.91
C LEU A 242 0.85 13.22 -9.52
N THR A 243 -0.17 12.99 -8.69
CA THR A 243 -1.55 12.82 -9.17
C THR A 243 -2.10 14.09 -9.80
N ALA A 244 -1.82 15.26 -9.21
CA ALA A 244 -2.20 16.55 -9.78
C ALA A 244 -1.53 16.77 -11.15
N THR A 245 -0.27 16.40 -11.29
CA THR A 245 0.48 16.49 -12.56
C THR A 245 -0.13 15.58 -13.63
N ILE A 246 -0.43 14.33 -13.30
CA ILE A 246 -1.08 13.38 -14.22
C ILE A 246 -2.46 13.91 -14.65
N LEU A 247 -3.25 14.43 -13.71
CA LEU A 247 -4.55 15.00 -14.01
C LEU A 247 -4.44 16.23 -14.92
N PHE A 248 -3.48 17.11 -14.64
CA PHE A 248 -3.26 18.32 -15.43
C PHE A 248 -2.88 17.97 -16.88
N GLU A 249 -1.93 17.06 -17.08
CA GLU A 249 -1.54 16.61 -18.41
C GLU A 249 -2.69 15.88 -19.14
N SER A 250 -3.45 15.05 -18.42
CA SER A 250 -4.63 14.40 -18.97
C SER A 250 -5.69 15.42 -19.40
N ALA A 251 -5.96 16.42 -18.58
CA ALA A 251 -6.91 17.49 -18.91
C ALA A 251 -6.47 18.29 -20.14
N ARG A 252 -5.17 18.59 -20.28
CA ARG A 252 -4.62 19.21 -21.49
C ARG A 252 -4.88 18.37 -22.75
N VAL A 253 -4.68 17.05 -22.65
CA VAL A 253 -4.96 16.12 -23.75
C VAL A 253 -6.45 16.10 -24.06
N TRP A 254 -7.33 16.03 -23.04
CA TRP A 254 -8.79 16.05 -23.26
C TRP A 254 -9.25 17.30 -23.98
N ILE A 255 -8.77 18.46 -23.53
CA ILE A 255 -9.11 19.76 -24.15
C ILE A 255 -8.59 19.79 -25.61
N ALA A 256 -7.37 19.32 -25.87
CA ALA A 256 -6.80 19.31 -27.20
C ALA A 256 -7.57 18.39 -28.17
N VAL A 257 -7.99 17.21 -27.70
CA VAL A 257 -8.78 16.25 -28.50
C VAL A 257 -10.20 16.80 -28.75
N LEU A 258 -10.85 17.34 -27.71
CA LEU A 258 -12.20 17.89 -27.82
C LEU A 258 -12.26 19.13 -28.73
N ARG A 259 -11.18 19.93 -28.76
CA ARG A 259 -11.05 21.10 -29.67
C ARG A 259 -10.61 20.72 -31.09
N GLY A 260 -10.34 19.44 -31.36
CA GLY A 260 -9.89 18.98 -32.67
C GLY A 260 -8.44 19.40 -33.02
N SER A 261 -7.68 19.99 -32.08
CA SER A 261 -6.30 20.43 -32.32
C SER A 261 -5.29 19.28 -32.30
N LYS A 262 -5.64 18.13 -31.74
CA LYS A 262 -4.87 16.88 -31.80
C LYS A 262 -5.75 15.76 -32.30
N ARG A 263 -5.32 15.05 -33.36
CA ARG A 263 -5.92 13.76 -33.71
C ARG A 263 -5.60 12.76 -32.62
N ALA A 264 -6.61 12.03 -32.18
CA ALA A 264 -6.39 10.92 -31.26
C ALA A 264 -5.70 9.80 -32.06
N GLU A 265 -4.39 9.72 -31.99
CA GLU A 265 -3.67 8.56 -32.50
C GLU A 265 -3.95 7.39 -31.55
N ILE A 266 -4.80 6.49 -31.99
CA ILE A 266 -4.98 5.15 -31.39
C ILE A 266 -4.08 4.24 -32.23
N THR A 267 -2.79 4.28 -31.96
CA THR A 267 -1.85 3.36 -32.58
C THR A 267 -1.78 2.11 -31.70
N GLU A 268 -2.56 1.10 -32.04
CA GLU A 268 -2.24 -0.26 -31.64
C GLU A 268 -1.05 -0.71 -32.48
N THR A 269 -0.01 -1.24 -31.82
CA THR A 269 1.04 -1.95 -32.53
C THR A 269 0.39 -3.09 -33.30
N PRO A 270 0.73 -3.27 -34.60
CA PRO A 270 0.17 -4.35 -35.39
C PRO A 270 0.34 -5.68 -34.67
N PHE A 271 -0.72 -6.48 -34.60
CA PHE A 271 -0.63 -7.82 -34.03
C PHE A 271 0.43 -8.62 -34.79
N VAL A 272 1.53 -8.92 -34.13
CA VAL A 272 2.56 -9.85 -34.65
C VAL A 272 2.20 -11.23 -34.12
N PRO A 273 1.71 -12.14 -34.98
CA PRO A 273 1.44 -13.50 -34.53
C PRO A 273 2.76 -14.17 -34.10
N THR A 274 2.91 -14.38 -32.80
CA THR A 274 4.04 -15.13 -32.24
C THR A 274 3.82 -16.59 -32.63
N ARG A 275 4.48 -17.05 -33.66
CA ARG A 275 4.59 -18.50 -33.95
C ARG A 275 5.61 -19.06 -32.97
N LEU A 276 5.15 -19.68 -31.90
CA LEU A 276 6.01 -20.54 -31.08
C LEU A 276 6.60 -21.61 -31.97
N GLN A 277 7.91 -21.67 -32.08
CA GLN A 277 8.57 -22.76 -32.78
C GLN A 277 8.37 -24.06 -31.99
N PRO A 278 8.16 -25.21 -32.67
CA PRO A 278 8.06 -26.47 -31.98
C PRO A 278 9.39 -26.74 -31.25
N GLY A 279 9.39 -26.67 -29.92
CA GLY A 279 10.53 -26.78 -29.02
C GLY A 279 10.71 -25.67 -27.98
N GLU A 280 9.86 -24.65 -27.98
CA GLU A 280 9.86 -23.56 -26.99
C GLU A 280 8.75 -23.69 -25.92
N ILE A 281 8.22 -24.91 -25.74
CA ILE A 281 7.27 -25.24 -24.66
C ILE A 281 8.00 -26.02 -23.56
#